data_a388e3ec0ff979fb35cec49e2879a807
#
_entry.id   a388e3ec0ff979fb35cec49e2879a807
#
_cell.length_a   1.000
_cell.length_b   1.000
_cell.length_c   1.000
_cell.angle_alpha   90.00
_cell.angle_beta   90.00
_cell.angle_gamma   90.00
#
_symmetry.space_group_name_H-M   'P 1'
#
loop_
_entity.id
_entity.type
_entity.pdbx_description
1 polymer ?
#
loop_
_entity_poly.entity_id
_entity_poly.type
_entity_poly.pdbx_seq_one_letter_code
_entity_poly.pdbx_strand_id
1 'polypeptide(L)'
;LSSVIEDGSAYDKFIEFVKRQGGDISIFDDCKSLKKADYTVDITADKEGYVHHIQSELIGEASMILGGGRQNKEDKIDHYVGVVLSKKVGDAVKEGDAIATIYANDKKKIDDAKALIVKAFDINNQIVDTYTLIKRIISCKNV
;
A
#
# COMPACT_ATOMS: atom_id res chain seq x y z
N LEU A 1 9.42 -16.99 17.00
CA LEU A 1 9.47 -16.10 15.81
C LEU A 1 10.37 -14.89 16.05
N SER A 2 10.28 -14.19 17.20
CA SER A 2 11.09 -13.01 17.48
C SER A 2 12.60 -13.31 17.42
N SER A 3 13.05 -14.44 17.99
CA SER A 3 14.47 -14.83 18.02
C SER A 3 15.12 -14.90 16.63
N VAL A 4 14.44 -15.48 15.63
CA VAL A 4 14.98 -15.62 14.27
C VAL A 4 15.01 -14.29 13.49
N ILE A 5 14.28 -13.30 13.94
CA ILE A 5 14.35 -11.93 13.41
C ILE A 5 15.53 -11.20 14.05
N GLU A 6 15.68 -11.33 15.37
CA GLU A 6 16.73 -10.67 16.15
C GLU A 6 18.14 -11.19 15.82
N ASP A 7 18.30 -12.51 15.60
CA ASP A 7 19.57 -13.13 15.26
C ASP A 7 19.92 -13.08 13.76
N GLY A 8 19.00 -12.58 12.91
CA GLY A 8 19.19 -12.44 11.47
C GLY A 8 18.96 -13.72 10.66
N SER A 9 18.71 -14.87 11.29
CA SER A 9 18.57 -16.16 10.56
C SER A 9 17.35 -16.18 9.62
N ALA A 10 16.29 -15.42 9.93
CA ALA A 10 15.15 -15.24 9.03
C ALA A 10 15.56 -14.49 7.76
N TYR A 11 16.39 -13.46 7.88
CA TYR A 11 16.91 -12.70 6.73
C TYR A 11 17.82 -13.58 5.85
N ASP A 12 18.74 -14.34 6.45
CA ASP A 12 19.62 -15.26 5.70
C ASP A 12 18.79 -16.30 4.91
N LYS A 13 17.74 -16.83 5.54
CA LYS A 13 16.82 -17.76 4.87
C LYS A 13 16.05 -17.11 3.72
N PHE A 14 15.65 -15.85 3.88
CA PHE A 14 15.02 -15.08 2.80
C PHE A 14 15.98 -14.88 1.63
N ILE A 15 17.22 -14.50 1.87
CA ILE A 15 18.25 -14.35 0.83
C ILE A 15 18.49 -15.68 0.09
N GLU A 16 18.61 -16.79 0.83
CA GLU A 16 18.73 -18.12 0.23
C GLU A 16 17.52 -18.43 -0.68
N PHE A 17 16.31 -18.14 -0.20
CA PHE A 17 15.07 -18.35 -0.96
C PHE A 17 15.09 -17.56 -2.27
N VAL A 18 15.40 -16.25 -2.23
CA VAL A 18 15.45 -15.39 -3.43
C VAL A 18 16.47 -15.91 -4.44
N LYS A 19 17.68 -16.29 -3.98
CA LYS A 19 18.72 -16.91 -4.84
C LYS A 19 18.22 -18.17 -5.53
N ARG A 20 17.57 -19.09 -4.79
CA ARG A 20 17.05 -20.35 -5.34
C ARG A 20 15.95 -20.14 -6.37
N GLN A 21 15.21 -19.02 -6.29
CA GLN A 21 14.22 -18.62 -7.28
C GLN A 21 14.82 -17.85 -8.48
N GLY A 22 16.14 -17.67 -8.53
CA GLY A 22 16.82 -16.94 -9.60
C GLY A 22 16.70 -15.42 -9.49
N GLY A 23 16.32 -14.89 -8.32
CA GLY A 23 16.26 -13.47 -8.05
C GLY A 23 17.65 -12.84 -7.84
N ASP A 24 17.75 -11.56 -8.18
CA ASP A 24 18.93 -10.75 -7.91
C ASP A 24 18.90 -10.27 -6.46
N ILE A 25 19.93 -10.66 -5.69
CA ILE A 25 20.04 -10.29 -4.29
C ILE A 25 20.83 -8.99 -4.06
N SER A 26 21.50 -8.45 -5.07
CA SER A 26 22.30 -7.21 -4.95
C SER A 26 21.43 -6.01 -4.57
N ILE A 27 20.13 -6.07 -4.87
CA ILE A 27 19.15 -5.04 -4.49
C ILE A 27 19.02 -4.87 -2.96
N PHE A 28 19.35 -5.90 -2.17
CA PHE A 28 19.26 -5.83 -0.71
C PHE A 28 20.48 -5.17 -0.07
N ASP A 29 21.62 -5.11 -0.79
CA ASP A 29 22.82 -4.42 -0.35
C ASP A 29 22.68 -2.90 -0.51
N ASP A 30 21.94 -2.45 -1.54
CA ASP A 30 21.62 -1.04 -1.78
C ASP A 30 20.18 -0.86 -2.30
N CYS A 31 19.22 -0.82 -1.38
CA CYS A 31 17.82 -0.55 -1.72
C CYS A 31 17.58 0.83 -2.37
N LYS A 32 18.56 1.77 -2.29
CA LYS A 32 18.45 3.07 -2.95
C LYS A 32 18.66 2.99 -4.46
N SER A 33 19.31 1.91 -4.93
CA SER A 33 19.53 1.63 -6.36
C SER A 33 18.27 1.15 -7.07
N LEU A 34 17.21 0.76 -6.32
CA LEU A 34 15.94 0.37 -6.89
C LEU A 34 15.35 1.51 -7.72
N LYS A 35 14.95 1.18 -8.95
CA LYS A 35 14.22 2.11 -9.81
C LYS A 35 12.96 2.58 -9.07
N LYS A 36 12.75 3.89 -9.08
CA LYS A 36 11.56 4.54 -8.53
C LYS A 36 10.67 5.03 -9.67
N ALA A 37 9.41 5.28 -9.36
CA ALA A 37 8.51 5.96 -10.28
C ALA A 37 9.02 7.39 -10.56
N ASP A 38 8.73 7.89 -11.77
CA ASP A 38 9.17 9.22 -12.22
C ASP A 38 8.43 10.35 -11.47
N TYR A 39 7.19 10.07 -11.05
CA TYR A 39 6.34 11.03 -10.33
C TYR A 39 5.89 10.44 -9.00
N THR A 40 5.98 11.28 -7.96
CA THR A 40 5.43 10.99 -6.62
C THR A 40 4.50 12.14 -6.25
N VAL A 41 3.22 11.85 -5.97
CA VAL A 41 2.20 12.86 -5.69
C VAL A 41 1.42 12.47 -4.45
N ASP A 42 1.43 13.33 -3.45
CA ASP A 42 0.61 13.16 -2.25
C ASP A 42 -0.83 13.60 -2.52
N ILE A 43 -1.77 12.80 -2.05
CA ILE A 43 -3.20 13.09 -2.05
C ILE A 43 -3.56 13.49 -0.63
N THR A 44 -4.11 14.68 -0.50
CA THR A 44 -4.44 15.27 0.80
C THR A 44 -5.93 15.23 1.10
N ALA A 45 -6.26 15.17 2.38
CA ALA A 45 -7.64 15.31 2.85
C ALA A 45 -8.17 16.72 2.55
N ASP A 46 -9.41 16.81 2.09
CA ASP A 46 -10.13 18.07 1.79
C ASP A 46 -10.87 18.64 3.00
N LYS A 47 -10.91 17.90 4.11
CA LYS A 47 -11.58 18.27 5.36
C LYS A 47 -10.97 17.54 6.55
N GLU A 48 -11.21 18.04 7.74
CA GLU A 48 -10.88 17.37 9.00
C GLU A 48 -11.94 16.33 9.38
N GLY A 49 -11.55 15.32 10.17
CA GLY A 49 -12.43 14.29 10.70
C GLY A 49 -11.70 12.97 10.96
N TYR A 50 -12.45 11.89 10.85
CA TYR A 50 -11.93 10.52 10.95
C TYR A 50 -12.20 9.78 9.65
N VAL A 51 -11.26 8.94 9.22
CA VAL A 51 -11.47 8.03 8.09
C VAL A 51 -12.51 6.98 8.50
N HIS A 52 -13.73 7.13 8.01
CA HIS A 52 -14.85 6.23 8.33
C HIS A 52 -14.83 4.98 7.49
N HIS A 53 -14.52 5.12 6.20
CA HIS A 53 -14.45 4.02 5.26
C HIS A 53 -13.46 4.31 4.14
N ILE A 54 -12.86 3.24 3.58
CA ILE A 54 -12.03 3.29 2.38
C ILE A 54 -12.56 2.24 1.41
N GLN A 55 -13.05 2.68 0.24
CA GLN A 55 -13.52 1.78 -0.82
C GLN A 55 -12.32 1.16 -1.54
N SER A 56 -11.95 -0.06 -1.14
CA SER A 56 -10.76 -0.76 -1.65
C SER A 56 -10.79 -0.98 -3.16
N GLU A 57 -11.98 -1.14 -3.74
CA GLU A 57 -12.19 -1.31 -5.18
C GLU A 57 -11.69 -0.09 -5.96
N LEU A 58 -12.00 1.13 -5.51
CA LEU A 58 -11.56 2.37 -6.15
C LEU A 58 -10.03 2.55 -6.04
N ILE A 59 -9.44 2.12 -4.92
CA ILE A 59 -7.97 2.13 -4.75
C ILE A 59 -7.32 1.14 -5.74
N GLY A 60 -7.92 -0.05 -5.90
CA GLY A 60 -7.46 -1.05 -6.89
C GLY A 60 -7.59 -0.53 -8.33
N GLU A 61 -8.69 0.14 -8.66
CA GLU A 61 -8.90 0.76 -9.97
C GLU A 61 -7.89 1.89 -10.23
N ALA A 62 -7.62 2.74 -9.25
CA ALA A 62 -6.59 3.78 -9.34
C ALA A 62 -5.22 3.18 -9.62
N SER A 63 -4.83 2.12 -8.91
CA SER A 63 -3.57 1.40 -9.16
C SER A 63 -3.51 0.79 -10.57
N MET A 64 -4.62 0.24 -11.06
CA MET A 64 -4.73 -0.33 -12.40
C MET A 64 -4.59 0.76 -13.49
N ILE A 65 -5.23 1.92 -13.34
CA ILE A 65 -5.10 3.07 -14.24
C ILE A 65 -3.64 3.53 -14.33
N LEU A 66 -2.93 3.59 -13.21
CA LEU A 66 -1.51 3.94 -13.17
C LEU A 66 -0.63 2.96 -13.94
N GLY A 67 -1.08 1.72 -14.13
CA GLY A 67 -0.34 0.64 -14.80
C GLY A 67 0.14 -0.46 -13.84
N GLY A 68 -0.21 -0.40 -12.55
CA GLY A 68 0.10 -1.43 -11.55
C GLY A 68 -0.76 -2.70 -11.66
N GLY A 69 -1.74 -2.70 -12.57
CA GLY A 69 -2.60 -3.84 -12.88
C GLY A 69 -2.90 -3.94 -14.36
N ARG A 70 -3.59 -5.02 -14.78
CA ARG A 70 -3.99 -5.25 -16.17
C ARG A 70 -5.44 -4.86 -16.37
N GLN A 71 -5.73 -4.01 -17.35
CA GLN A 71 -7.08 -3.76 -17.87
C GLN A 71 -7.41 -4.80 -18.96
N ASN A 72 -6.41 -5.15 -19.79
CA ASN A 72 -6.51 -6.15 -20.83
C ASN A 72 -5.47 -7.23 -20.62
N LYS A 73 -5.70 -8.42 -21.18
CA LYS A 73 -4.80 -9.58 -21.04
C LYS A 73 -3.38 -9.30 -21.52
N GLU A 74 -3.23 -8.44 -22.52
CA GLU A 74 -1.96 -8.11 -23.18
C GLU A 74 -1.18 -6.99 -22.47
N ASP A 75 -1.79 -6.33 -21.46
CA ASP A 75 -1.17 -5.20 -20.77
C ASP A 75 0.04 -5.67 -19.96
N LYS A 76 1.10 -4.87 -20.02
CA LYS A 76 2.29 -5.06 -19.18
C LYS A 76 2.12 -4.33 -17.86
N ILE A 77 2.38 -5.04 -16.77
CA ILE A 77 2.35 -4.45 -15.43
C ILE A 77 3.65 -3.65 -15.23
N ASP A 78 3.49 -2.40 -14.80
CA ASP A 78 4.60 -1.57 -14.32
C ASP A 78 4.72 -1.77 -12.80
N HIS A 79 5.81 -2.39 -12.36
CA HIS A 79 6.05 -2.71 -10.94
C HIS A 79 6.52 -1.51 -10.11
N TYR A 80 6.72 -0.35 -10.72
CA TYR A 80 7.22 0.86 -10.05
C TYR A 80 6.11 1.85 -9.73
N VAL A 81 4.89 1.61 -10.25
CA VAL A 81 3.73 2.47 -10.01
C VAL A 81 2.77 1.85 -8.99
N GLY A 82 1.96 2.69 -8.36
CA GLY A 82 0.96 2.24 -7.40
C GLY A 82 0.50 3.33 -6.46
N VAL A 83 -0.22 2.91 -5.41
CA VAL A 83 -0.77 3.77 -4.38
C VAL A 83 -0.35 3.26 -3.01
N VAL A 84 0.18 4.14 -2.17
CA VAL A 84 0.47 3.86 -0.76
C VAL A 84 -0.52 4.66 0.09
N LEU A 85 -1.27 3.97 0.95
CA LEU A 85 -2.20 4.60 1.88
C LEU A 85 -1.46 5.01 3.16
N SER A 86 -1.52 6.30 3.50
CA SER A 86 -0.92 6.87 4.72
C SER A 86 -1.88 6.87 5.90
N LYS A 87 -3.19 6.72 5.63
CA LYS A 87 -4.26 6.70 6.64
C LYS A 87 -5.13 5.45 6.46
N LYS A 88 -5.67 4.95 7.57
CA LYS A 88 -6.54 3.77 7.66
C LYS A 88 -7.86 4.15 8.31
N VAL A 89 -8.85 3.26 8.22
CA VAL A 89 -10.13 3.42 8.93
C VAL A 89 -9.88 3.60 10.43
N GLY A 90 -10.50 4.63 11.01
CA GLY A 90 -10.33 5.05 12.40
C GLY A 90 -9.28 6.14 12.62
N ASP A 91 -8.41 6.41 11.65
CA ASP A 91 -7.39 7.46 11.79
C ASP A 91 -8.01 8.85 11.74
N ALA A 92 -7.53 9.72 12.63
CA ALA A 92 -7.83 11.15 12.57
C ALA A 92 -7.05 11.82 11.44
N VAL A 93 -7.69 12.74 10.75
CA VAL A 93 -7.10 13.56 9.68
C VAL A 93 -7.49 15.02 9.85
N LYS A 94 -6.59 15.91 9.44
CA LYS A 94 -6.85 17.35 9.28
C LYS A 94 -6.89 17.68 7.80
N GLU A 95 -7.55 18.77 7.46
CA GLU A 95 -7.46 19.33 6.11
C GLU A 95 -5.98 19.53 5.73
N GLY A 96 -5.59 19.03 4.55
CA GLY A 96 -4.22 19.07 4.06
C GLY A 96 -3.32 17.90 4.49
N ASP A 97 -3.75 17.04 5.43
CA ASP A 97 -3.00 15.82 5.77
C ASP A 97 -2.92 14.87 4.58
N ALA A 98 -1.74 14.29 4.34
CA ALA A 98 -1.59 13.26 3.31
C ALA A 98 -2.36 11.99 3.71
N ILE A 99 -3.30 11.56 2.86
CA ILE A 99 -4.10 10.33 3.03
C ILE A 99 -3.58 9.18 2.19
N ALA A 100 -2.96 9.49 1.05
CA ALA A 100 -2.33 8.52 0.16
C ALA A 100 -1.21 9.18 -0.64
N THR A 101 -0.30 8.37 -1.18
CA THR A 101 0.76 8.80 -2.13
C THR A 101 0.64 7.98 -3.39
N ILE A 102 0.58 8.65 -4.55
CA ILE A 102 0.62 8.06 -5.89
C ILE A 102 2.08 7.99 -6.35
N TYR A 103 2.46 6.85 -6.90
CA TYR A 103 3.68 6.62 -7.67
C TYR A 103 3.29 6.34 -9.11
N ALA A 104 3.79 7.14 -10.08
CA ALA A 104 3.39 7.06 -11.47
C ALA A 104 4.57 7.30 -12.43
N ASN A 105 4.50 6.70 -13.63
CA ASN A 105 5.43 6.94 -14.74
C ASN A 105 4.75 7.69 -15.91
N ASP A 106 3.43 7.84 -15.87
CA ASP A 106 2.66 8.62 -16.83
C ASP A 106 1.87 9.73 -16.14
N LYS A 107 2.27 10.98 -16.36
CA LYS A 107 1.64 12.15 -15.75
C LYS A 107 0.15 12.29 -16.09
N LYS A 108 -0.26 11.84 -17.27
CA LYS A 108 -1.67 11.95 -17.74
C LYS A 108 -2.64 11.09 -16.93
N LYS A 109 -2.13 10.03 -16.30
CA LYS A 109 -2.93 9.09 -15.51
C LYS A 109 -3.11 9.52 -14.05
N ILE A 110 -2.33 10.51 -13.60
CA ILE A 110 -2.32 10.94 -12.20
C ILE A 110 -3.66 11.55 -11.79
N ASP A 111 -4.23 12.42 -12.63
CA ASP A 111 -5.48 13.12 -12.28
C ASP A 111 -6.67 12.16 -12.16
N ASP A 112 -6.77 11.17 -13.05
CA ASP A 112 -7.82 10.14 -12.99
C ASP A 112 -7.65 9.27 -11.75
N ALA A 113 -6.43 8.81 -11.45
CA ALA A 113 -6.14 8.03 -10.26
C ALA A 113 -6.41 8.83 -8.97
N LYS A 114 -6.03 10.12 -8.94
CA LYS A 114 -6.31 11.04 -7.84
C LYS A 114 -7.81 11.16 -7.56
N ALA A 115 -8.63 11.35 -8.60
CA ALA A 115 -10.08 11.46 -8.47
C ALA A 115 -10.70 10.21 -7.82
N LEU A 116 -10.22 9.02 -8.19
CA LEU A 116 -10.67 7.77 -7.59
C LEU A 116 -10.24 7.64 -6.14
N ILE A 117 -9.00 8.01 -5.80
CA ILE A 117 -8.50 7.92 -4.43
C ILE A 117 -9.28 8.88 -3.51
N VAL A 118 -9.48 10.13 -3.92
CA VAL A 118 -10.29 11.08 -3.13
C VAL A 118 -11.70 10.55 -2.91
N LYS A 119 -12.33 9.99 -3.96
CA LYS A 119 -13.66 9.37 -3.86
C LYS A 119 -13.69 8.14 -2.96
N ALA A 120 -12.57 7.40 -2.87
CA ALA A 120 -12.48 6.19 -2.08
C ALA A 120 -12.54 6.45 -0.57
N PHE A 121 -12.09 7.62 -0.10
CA PHE A 121 -12.06 7.97 1.31
C PHE A 121 -13.37 8.63 1.74
N ASP A 122 -14.07 7.99 2.68
CA ASP A 122 -15.14 8.64 3.45
C ASP A 122 -14.56 9.18 4.76
N ILE A 123 -14.50 10.50 4.86
CA ILE A 123 -14.01 11.21 6.05
C ILE A 123 -15.19 11.97 6.65
N ASN A 124 -15.47 11.77 7.94
CA ASN A 124 -16.52 12.47 8.65
C ASN A 124 -16.19 12.63 10.15
N ASN A 125 -17.04 13.31 10.91
CA ASN A 125 -16.81 13.62 12.32
C ASN A 125 -17.13 12.47 13.29
N GLN A 126 -17.54 11.30 12.79
CA GLN A 126 -17.86 10.16 13.62
C GLN A 126 -16.60 9.32 13.88
N ILE A 127 -16.31 9.09 15.16
CA ILE A 127 -15.25 8.16 15.56
C ILE A 127 -15.70 6.75 15.21
N VAL A 128 -14.82 6.01 14.54
CA VAL A 128 -15.06 4.62 14.17
C VAL A 128 -14.10 3.73 14.95
N ASP A 129 -14.63 2.67 15.53
CA ASP A 129 -13.79 1.65 16.15
C ASP A 129 -12.92 0.95 15.07
N THR A 130 -11.64 0.82 15.37
CA THR A 130 -10.72 0.10 14.49
C THR A 130 -11.06 -1.39 14.48
N TYR A 131 -10.94 -2.01 13.31
CA TYR A 131 -11.19 -3.45 13.19
C TYR A 131 -10.22 -4.26 14.04
N THR A 132 -10.76 -5.15 14.86
CA THR A 132 -9.96 -6.16 15.58
C THR A 132 -9.34 -7.12 14.58
N LEU A 133 -8.00 -7.09 14.43
CA LEU A 133 -7.27 -7.93 13.48
C LEU A 133 -7.36 -9.42 13.85
N ILE A 134 -7.24 -9.75 15.13
CA ILE A 134 -7.32 -11.12 15.64
C ILE A 134 -8.69 -11.31 16.29
N LYS A 135 -9.64 -11.86 15.55
CA LYS A 135 -11.01 -12.07 16.04
C LYS A 135 -11.11 -13.21 17.05
N ARG A 136 -10.28 -14.26 16.92
CA ARG A 136 -10.31 -15.45 17.77
C ARG A 136 -9.00 -16.22 17.71
N ILE A 137 -8.50 -16.66 18.84
CA ILE A 137 -7.40 -17.62 18.95
C ILE A 137 -8.01 -18.97 19.36
N ILE A 138 -7.76 -20.02 18.55
CA ILE A 138 -8.18 -21.40 18.84
C ILE A 138 -6.92 -22.16 19.26
N SER A 139 -6.92 -22.72 20.46
CA SER A 139 -5.84 -23.56 20.97
C SER A 139 -6.38 -24.90 21.48
N CYS A 140 -5.52 -25.93 21.52
CA CYS A 140 -5.90 -27.26 22.01
C CYS A 140 -6.35 -27.28 23.50
N LYS A 141 -6.13 -26.21 24.24
CA LYS A 141 -6.57 -26.08 25.63
C LYS A 141 -8.04 -25.64 25.78
N ASN A 142 -8.67 -25.24 24.66
CA ASN A 142 -10.04 -24.72 24.61
C ASN A 142 -11.01 -25.67 23.88
N VAL A 143 -10.62 -26.96 23.73
CA VAL A 143 -11.45 -28.03 23.17
C VAL A 143 -11.80 -28.99 24.29
#